data_cde0389389064f61dedc2b01237fe969
#
_entry.id   cde0389389064f61dedc2b01237fe969
#
_cell.length_a   1.000
_cell.length_b   1.000
_cell.length_c   1.000
_cell.angle_alpha   90.00
_cell.angle_beta   90.00
_cell.angle_gamma   90.00
#
_symmetry.space_group_name_H-M   'P 1'
#
loop_
_entity.id
_entity.type
_entity.pdbx_description
1 polymer ?
#
loop_
_entity_poly.entity_id
_entity_poly.type
_entity_poly.pdbx_seq_one_letter_code
_entity_poly.pdbx_strand_id
1 'polypeptide(L)'
;MQLKVFIEGCFEQQYNSMLRAIEGLTPAEMSWTPNNQCSSIAFLVWHYGRTLDRWLHTRLKGDEQVWEGSNWAERLGRVPAKGDDTGYGFTVENLQSFSMPNTDVLLEYVATIRRESIDYFASLSESDFDSFEVTNPRGGTITLAVMCQQLIWEFNQHGGQISYMRGEQRGLEDTGYSGGLLEAHASNDS
;
A
#
# COMPACT_ATOMS: atom_id res chain seq x y z
N MET A 1 1.33 16.96 -19.09
CA MET A 1 1.44 15.56 -18.61
C MET A 1 0.03 15.02 -18.62
N GLN A 2 -0.17 13.83 -19.17
CA GLN A 2 -1.47 13.15 -19.14
C GLN A 2 -1.77 12.68 -17.71
N LEU A 3 -3.05 12.66 -17.31
CA LEU A 3 -3.48 12.26 -15.97
C LEU A 3 -3.06 10.82 -15.65
N LYS A 4 -3.20 9.90 -16.61
CA LYS A 4 -2.74 8.51 -16.48
C LYS A 4 -1.27 8.45 -16.08
N VAL A 5 -0.38 9.13 -16.81
CA VAL A 5 1.06 9.15 -16.56
C VAL A 5 1.40 9.73 -15.18
N PHE A 6 0.67 10.77 -14.77
CA PHE A 6 0.81 11.36 -13.44
C PHE A 6 0.43 10.36 -12.34
N ILE A 7 -0.71 9.68 -12.48
CA ILE A 7 -1.21 8.71 -11.51
C ILE A 7 -0.25 7.52 -11.40
N GLU A 8 0.17 6.95 -12.53
CA GLU A 8 1.14 5.84 -12.57
C GLU A 8 2.45 6.23 -11.88
N GLY A 9 2.96 7.44 -12.16
CA GLY A 9 4.16 7.98 -11.50
C GLY A 9 4.00 8.15 -9.99
N CYS A 10 2.84 8.61 -9.52
CA CYS A 10 2.56 8.70 -8.08
C CYS A 10 2.57 7.32 -7.40
N PHE A 11 1.92 6.33 -7.99
CA PHE A 11 1.91 4.97 -7.44
C PHE A 11 3.31 4.34 -7.44
N GLU A 12 4.10 4.56 -8.49
CA GLU A 12 5.49 4.11 -8.58
C GLU A 12 6.34 4.73 -7.47
N GLN A 13 6.27 6.05 -7.31
CA GLN A 13 7.03 6.77 -6.29
C GLN A 13 6.67 6.31 -4.88
N GLN A 14 5.39 6.11 -4.58
CA GLN A 14 4.93 5.65 -3.27
C GLN A 14 5.42 4.25 -2.94
N TYR A 15 5.28 3.32 -3.88
CA TYR A 15 5.73 1.95 -3.71
C TYR A 15 7.24 1.89 -3.46
N ASN A 16 8.03 2.57 -4.27
CA ASN A 16 9.47 2.62 -4.12
C ASN A 16 9.90 3.29 -2.81
N SER A 17 9.20 4.34 -2.36
CA SER A 17 9.45 4.99 -1.07
C SER A 17 9.16 4.06 0.10
N MET A 18 8.07 3.30 0.03
CA MET A 18 7.76 2.29 1.04
C MET A 18 8.84 1.20 1.10
N LEU A 19 9.28 0.67 -0.06
CA LEU A 19 10.33 -0.35 -0.10
C LEU A 19 11.64 0.15 0.53
N ARG A 20 12.07 1.38 0.22
CA ARG A 20 13.26 1.98 0.85
C ARG A 20 13.10 2.15 2.35
N ALA A 21 11.93 2.57 2.79
CA ALA A 21 11.67 2.78 4.21
C ALA A 21 11.68 1.50 5.04
N ILE A 22 11.47 0.34 4.42
CA ILE A 22 11.51 -0.97 5.09
C ILE A 22 12.78 -1.77 4.79
N GLU A 23 13.62 -1.31 3.89
CA GLU A 23 14.85 -2.00 3.49
C GLU A 23 15.78 -2.23 4.69
N GLY A 24 16.20 -3.48 4.89
CA GLY A 24 17.10 -3.87 5.96
C GLY A 24 16.53 -3.81 7.37
N LEU A 25 15.20 -3.60 7.53
CA LEU A 25 14.55 -3.72 8.83
C LEU A 25 14.46 -5.20 9.24
N THR A 26 14.78 -5.45 10.50
CA THR A 26 14.60 -6.77 11.13
C THR A 26 13.10 -7.04 11.41
N PRO A 27 12.69 -8.30 11.60
CA PRO A 27 11.32 -8.61 12.03
C PRO A 27 10.92 -7.90 13.33
N ALA A 28 11.85 -7.68 14.26
CA ALA A 28 11.59 -6.95 15.48
C ALA A 28 11.28 -5.48 15.21
N GLU A 29 12.02 -4.82 14.32
CA GLU A 29 11.77 -3.44 13.91
C GLU A 29 10.47 -3.32 13.11
N MET A 30 10.16 -4.28 12.25
CA MET A 30 8.90 -4.32 11.50
C MET A 30 7.68 -4.46 12.42
N SER A 31 7.80 -5.20 13.54
CA SER A 31 6.72 -5.40 14.50
C SER A 31 6.65 -4.34 15.61
N TRP A 32 7.69 -3.52 15.74
CA TRP A 32 7.75 -2.50 16.77
C TRP A 32 6.64 -1.44 16.60
N THR A 33 6.13 -0.96 17.74
CA THR A 33 5.14 0.12 17.79
C THR A 33 5.59 1.20 18.78
N PRO A 34 5.33 2.49 18.51
CA PRO A 34 5.66 3.57 19.45
C PRO A 34 5.01 3.41 20.83
N ASN A 35 3.82 2.83 20.84
CA ASN A 35 3.09 2.43 22.04
C ASN A 35 2.02 1.38 21.67
N ASN A 36 1.33 0.82 22.66
CA ASN A 36 0.37 -0.24 22.47
C ASN A 36 -0.95 0.15 21.78
N GLN A 37 -1.10 1.41 21.37
CA GLN A 37 -2.28 1.91 20.63
C GLN A 37 -1.96 2.26 19.18
N CYS A 38 -0.71 2.03 18.75
CA CYS A 38 -0.24 2.37 17.41
C CYS A 38 -0.10 1.12 16.52
N SER A 39 -0.21 1.34 15.22
CA SER A 39 0.12 0.34 14.20
C SER A 39 1.62 0.09 14.15
N SER A 40 2.02 -1.12 13.75
CA SER A 40 3.40 -1.45 13.40
C SER A 40 3.69 -1.17 11.92
N ILE A 41 4.97 -1.13 11.54
CA ILE A 41 5.38 -1.04 10.12
C ILE A 41 4.80 -2.22 9.33
N ALA A 42 4.89 -3.45 9.86
CA ALA A 42 4.34 -4.63 9.20
C ALA A 42 2.83 -4.54 8.96
N PHE A 43 2.09 -3.99 9.93
CA PHE A 43 0.67 -3.73 9.74
C PHE A 43 0.42 -2.73 8.60
N LEU A 44 1.15 -1.63 8.53
CA LEU A 44 0.98 -0.60 7.51
C LEU A 44 1.30 -1.14 6.11
N VAL A 45 2.34 -1.96 5.96
CA VAL A 45 2.67 -2.63 4.70
C VAL A 45 1.60 -3.63 4.28
N TRP A 46 1.09 -4.43 5.24
CA TRP A 46 -0.02 -5.35 4.99
C TRP A 46 -1.29 -4.58 4.60
N HIS A 47 -1.63 -3.54 5.33
CA HIS A 47 -2.78 -2.68 5.05
C HIS A 47 -2.71 -2.04 3.66
N TYR A 48 -1.52 -1.57 3.25
CA TYR A 48 -1.29 -1.10 1.88
C TYR A 48 -1.66 -2.15 0.84
N GLY A 49 -1.13 -3.37 0.96
CA GLY A 49 -1.42 -4.47 0.02
C GLY A 49 -2.92 -4.82 0.00
N ARG A 50 -3.53 -4.97 1.17
CA ARG A 50 -4.97 -5.28 1.30
C ARG A 50 -5.86 -4.19 0.72
N THR A 51 -5.52 -2.93 0.97
CA THR A 51 -6.28 -1.79 0.44
C THR A 51 -6.21 -1.75 -1.08
N LEU A 52 -5.02 -1.88 -1.66
CA LEU A 52 -4.84 -1.89 -3.11
C LEU A 52 -5.56 -3.07 -3.76
N ASP A 53 -5.43 -4.28 -3.19
CA ASP A 53 -6.10 -5.50 -3.66
C ASP A 53 -7.62 -5.34 -3.70
N ARG A 54 -8.21 -4.87 -2.60
CA ARG A 54 -9.65 -4.62 -2.51
C ARG A 54 -10.13 -3.59 -3.51
N TRP A 55 -9.44 -2.46 -3.65
CA TRP A 55 -9.83 -1.41 -4.58
C TRP A 55 -9.71 -1.88 -6.03
N LEU A 56 -8.62 -2.53 -6.38
CA LEU A 56 -8.38 -3.02 -7.73
C LEU A 56 -9.37 -4.14 -8.11
N HIS A 57 -9.45 -5.20 -7.31
CA HIS A 57 -10.22 -6.38 -7.67
C HIS A 57 -11.69 -6.20 -7.34
N THR A 58 -12.04 -5.97 -6.07
CA THR A 58 -13.45 -5.94 -5.67
C THR A 58 -14.19 -4.71 -6.22
N ARG A 59 -13.55 -3.52 -6.15
CA ARG A 59 -14.25 -2.26 -6.43
C ARG A 59 -14.19 -1.84 -7.89
N LEU A 60 -13.06 -2.03 -8.55
CA LEU A 60 -12.85 -1.59 -9.93
C LEU A 60 -13.14 -2.71 -10.92
N LYS A 61 -12.57 -3.90 -10.75
CA LYS A 61 -12.73 -5.03 -11.69
C LYS A 61 -13.97 -5.88 -11.43
N GLY A 62 -14.48 -5.91 -10.18
CA GLY A 62 -15.55 -6.83 -9.77
C GLY A 62 -15.10 -8.28 -9.67
N ASP A 63 -13.80 -8.52 -9.51
CA ASP A 63 -13.17 -9.84 -9.42
C ASP A 63 -12.91 -10.24 -7.97
N GLU A 64 -12.56 -11.53 -7.78
CA GLU A 64 -12.04 -12.05 -6.52
C GLU A 64 -10.67 -11.42 -6.20
N GLN A 65 -10.43 -11.07 -4.95
CA GLN A 65 -9.15 -10.52 -4.51
C GLN A 65 -8.05 -11.60 -4.61
N VAL A 66 -6.83 -11.17 -4.93
CA VAL A 66 -5.64 -12.03 -4.86
C VAL A 66 -5.50 -12.66 -3.47
N TRP A 67 -5.84 -11.91 -2.43
CA TRP A 67 -5.90 -12.36 -1.04
C TRP A 67 -6.70 -13.65 -0.85
N GLU A 68 -7.83 -13.79 -1.53
CA GLU A 68 -8.76 -14.92 -1.39
C GLU A 68 -8.32 -16.11 -2.27
N GLY A 69 -7.82 -15.83 -3.48
CA GLY A 69 -7.55 -16.86 -4.51
C GLY A 69 -6.26 -17.66 -4.32
N SER A 70 -5.31 -17.23 -3.48
CA SER A 70 -3.95 -17.79 -3.43
C SER A 70 -3.46 -18.16 -2.03
N ASN A 71 -4.35 -18.40 -1.08
CA ASN A 71 -4.04 -18.75 0.31
C ASN A 71 -3.12 -17.74 1.04
N TRP A 72 -3.15 -16.47 0.61
CA TRP A 72 -2.28 -15.45 1.21
C TRP A 72 -2.55 -15.23 2.70
N ALA A 73 -3.81 -15.32 3.12
CA ALA A 73 -4.15 -15.21 4.54
C ALA A 73 -3.41 -16.29 5.36
N GLU A 74 -3.46 -17.55 4.93
CA GLU A 74 -2.78 -18.66 5.59
C GLU A 74 -1.26 -18.49 5.56
N ARG A 75 -0.69 -18.13 4.40
CA ARG A 75 0.75 -17.89 4.24
C ARG A 75 1.27 -16.77 5.15
N LEU A 76 0.43 -15.78 5.44
CA LEU A 76 0.72 -14.66 6.33
C LEU A 76 0.29 -14.93 7.79
N GLY A 77 -0.07 -16.19 8.12
CA GLY A 77 -0.46 -16.59 9.47
C GLY A 77 -1.77 -15.96 9.96
N ARG A 78 -2.65 -15.58 9.03
CA ARG A 78 -3.94 -14.97 9.35
C ARG A 78 -5.09 -15.93 9.08
N VAL A 79 -6.18 -15.76 9.83
CA VAL A 79 -7.43 -16.46 9.52
C VAL A 79 -8.02 -15.83 8.26
N PRO A 80 -8.41 -16.62 7.25
CA PRO A 80 -9.09 -16.09 6.08
C PRO A 80 -10.38 -15.39 6.50
N ALA A 81 -10.41 -14.07 6.37
CA ALA A 81 -11.61 -13.28 6.53
C ALA A 81 -12.10 -12.88 5.13
N LYS A 82 -13.39 -13.08 4.85
CA LYS A 82 -13.95 -12.69 3.56
C LYS A 82 -13.97 -11.17 3.37
N GLY A 83 -13.50 -10.74 2.23
CA GLY A 83 -13.81 -9.46 1.60
C GLY A 83 -13.14 -8.24 2.22
N ASP A 84 -13.58 -7.76 3.33
CA ASP A 84 -13.32 -6.39 3.78
C ASP A 84 -12.24 -6.25 4.87
N ASP A 85 -11.52 -7.33 5.22
CA ASP A 85 -10.42 -7.28 6.19
C ASP A 85 -9.16 -6.62 5.59
N THR A 86 -9.18 -5.30 5.56
CA THR A 86 -8.02 -4.48 5.18
C THR A 86 -7.30 -3.86 6.37
N GLY A 87 -7.84 -4.02 7.58
CA GLY A 87 -7.38 -3.31 8.77
C GLY A 87 -8.04 -1.93 8.96
N TYR A 88 -8.86 -1.48 8.02
CA TYR A 88 -9.60 -0.24 8.18
C TYR A 88 -10.60 -0.36 9.34
N GLY A 89 -10.53 0.59 10.28
CA GLY A 89 -11.40 0.60 11.45
C GLY A 89 -11.03 -0.41 12.54
N PHE A 90 -9.83 -0.99 12.50
CA PHE A 90 -9.33 -1.84 13.59
C PHE A 90 -9.34 -1.10 14.91
N THR A 91 -9.76 -1.80 15.96
CA THR A 91 -9.63 -1.34 17.35
C THR A 91 -8.20 -1.57 17.85
N VAL A 92 -7.88 -1.04 19.02
CA VAL A 92 -6.60 -1.30 19.69
C VAL A 92 -6.39 -2.80 19.92
N GLU A 93 -7.44 -3.54 20.31
CA GLU A 93 -7.37 -4.99 20.49
C GLU A 93 -7.06 -5.71 19.18
N ASN A 94 -7.63 -5.27 18.07
CA ASN A 94 -7.32 -5.83 16.75
C ASN A 94 -5.85 -5.58 16.37
N LEU A 95 -5.32 -4.38 16.61
CA LEU A 95 -3.93 -4.05 16.37
C LEU A 95 -2.98 -4.88 17.23
N GLN A 96 -3.29 -5.05 18.51
CA GLN A 96 -2.49 -5.85 19.44
C GLN A 96 -2.51 -7.35 19.09
N SER A 97 -3.60 -7.83 18.50
CA SER A 97 -3.72 -9.21 18.02
C SER A 97 -3.11 -9.43 16.63
N PHE A 98 -2.64 -8.37 15.97
CA PHE A 98 -2.00 -8.48 14.67
C PHE A 98 -0.64 -9.14 14.82
N SER A 99 -0.55 -10.42 14.46
CA SER A 99 0.71 -11.15 14.44
C SER A 99 1.61 -10.65 13.31
N MET A 100 2.92 -10.52 13.59
CA MET A 100 3.91 -10.18 12.56
C MET A 100 3.96 -11.30 11.52
N PRO A 101 3.63 -11.03 10.25
CA PRO A 101 3.79 -12.00 9.17
C PRO A 101 5.28 -12.19 8.83
N ASN A 102 5.58 -13.28 8.14
CA ASN A 102 6.89 -13.41 7.51
C ASN A 102 7.10 -12.26 6.52
N THR A 103 8.19 -11.52 6.68
CA THR A 103 8.48 -10.32 5.88
C THR A 103 8.56 -10.62 4.39
N ASP A 104 9.24 -11.71 4.00
CA ASP A 104 9.40 -12.05 2.58
C ASP A 104 8.05 -12.40 1.94
N VAL A 105 7.20 -13.14 2.66
CA VAL A 105 5.84 -13.47 2.20
C VAL A 105 4.96 -12.22 2.10
N LEU A 106 5.10 -11.30 3.05
CA LEU A 106 4.38 -10.01 3.03
C LEU A 106 4.78 -9.19 1.81
N LEU A 107 6.08 -9.08 1.53
CA LEU A 107 6.58 -8.34 0.37
C LEU A 107 6.21 -9.01 -0.95
N GLU A 108 6.21 -10.34 -1.01
CA GLU A 108 5.74 -11.10 -2.18
C GLU A 108 4.27 -10.80 -2.48
N TYR A 109 3.41 -10.78 -1.44
CA TYR A 109 2.01 -10.40 -1.58
C TYR A 109 1.86 -9.00 -2.15
N VAL A 110 2.51 -8.01 -1.52
CA VAL A 110 2.42 -6.60 -1.95
C VAL A 110 2.96 -6.42 -3.38
N ALA A 111 4.07 -7.08 -3.74
CA ALA A 111 4.63 -7.06 -5.08
C ALA A 111 3.68 -7.68 -6.12
N THR A 112 2.97 -8.75 -5.75
CA THR A 112 1.97 -9.39 -6.62
C THR A 112 0.84 -8.40 -6.95
N ILE A 113 0.23 -7.79 -5.94
CA ILE A 113 -0.83 -6.79 -6.15
C ILE A 113 -0.32 -5.59 -6.94
N ARG A 114 0.90 -5.13 -6.63
CA ARG A 114 1.49 -4.00 -7.37
C ARG A 114 1.66 -4.31 -8.85
N ARG A 115 2.15 -5.51 -9.21
CA ARG A 115 2.27 -5.95 -10.61
C ARG A 115 0.91 -5.96 -11.31
N GLU A 116 -0.12 -6.57 -10.69
CA GLU A 116 -1.46 -6.61 -11.27
C GLU A 116 -2.07 -5.21 -11.43
N SER A 117 -1.78 -4.29 -10.51
CA SER A 117 -2.22 -2.90 -10.64
C SER A 117 -1.54 -2.18 -11.81
N ILE A 118 -0.23 -2.39 -12.02
CA ILE A 118 0.50 -1.84 -13.17
C ILE A 118 -0.11 -2.35 -14.48
N ASP A 119 -0.29 -3.66 -14.59
CA ASP A 119 -0.80 -4.29 -15.81
C ASP A 119 -2.22 -3.79 -16.13
N TYR A 120 -3.06 -3.66 -15.11
CA TYR A 120 -4.41 -3.15 -15.28
C TYR A 120 -4.42 -1.67 -15.70
N PHE A 121 -3.71 -0.79 -15.01
CA PHE A 121 -3.65 0.63 -15.36
C PHE A 121 -3.02 0.84 -16.75
N ALA A 122 -2.02 0.04 -17.12
CA ALA A 122 -1.44 0.10 -18.46
C ALA A 122 -2.47 -0.19 -19.56
N SER A 123 -3.45 -1.05 -19.30
CA SER A 123 -4.51 -1.41 -20.25
C SER A 123 -5.57 -0.31 -20.46
N LEU A 124 -5.64 0.68 -19.58
CA LEU A 124 -6.64 1.75 -19.62
C LEU A 124 -6.23 2.88 -20.57
N SER A 125 -7.23 3.53 -21.16
CA SER A 125 -7.07 4.79 -21.88
C SER A 125 -7.12 6.00 -20.92
N GLU A 126 -6.68 7.17 -21.38
CA GLU A 126 -6.78 8.42 -20.61
C GLU A 126 -8.23 8.75 -20.20
N SER A 127 -9.18 8.52 -21.11
CA SER A 127 -10.60 8.81 -20.86
C SER A 127 -11.25 7.91 -19.81
N ASP A 128 -10.69 6.72 -19.56
CA ASP A 128 -11.23 5.77 -18.59
C ASP A 128 -11.15 6.33 -17.16
N PHE A 129 -10.16 7.19 -16.87
CA PHE A 129 -10.01 7.79 -15.55
C PHE A 129 -11.19 8.70 -15.16
N ASP A 130 -11.84 9.33 -16.12
CA ASP A 130 -13.01 10.17 -15.90
C ASP A 130 -14.34 9.43 -16.09
N SER A 131 -14.36 8.34 -16.88
CA SER A 131 -15.59 7.64 -17.26
C SER A 131 -15.89 6.39 -16.45
N PHE A 132 -14.90 5.69 -15.92
CA PHE A 132 -15.15 4.49 -15.11
C PHE A 132 -15.71 4.87 -13.74
N GLU A 133 -16.87 4.28 -13.44
CA GLU A 133 -17.51 4.41 -12.14
C GLU A 133 -17.06 3.28 -11.20
N VAL A 134 -16.61 3.67 -10.02
CA VAL A 134 -16.17 2.77 -8.96
C VAL A 134 -17.11 2.91 -7.77
N THR A 135 -17.53 1.79 -7.18
CA THR A 135 -18.39 1.81 -5.99
C THR A 135 -17.64 2.44 -4.81
N ASN A 136 -18.19 3.53 -4.28
CA ASN A 136 -17.67 4.19 -3.09
C ASN A 136 -18.12 3.40 -1.84
N PRO A 137 -17.19 3.02 -0.91
CA PRO A 137 -17.55 2.33 0.32
C PRO A 137 -18.53 3.07 1.23
N ARG A 138 -18.64 4.40 1.05
CA ARG A 138 -19.55 5.26 1.83
C ARG A 138 -20.88 5.55 1.12
N GLY A 139 -21.13 4.88 0.00
CA GLY A 139 -22.35 5.01 -0.82
C GLY A 139 -22.13 5.81 -2.09
N GLY A 140 -22.90 5.44 -3.14
CA GLY A 140 -22.80 6.04 -4.47
C GLY A 140 -21.60 5.54 -5.28
N THR A 141 -21.27 6.28 -6.33
CA THR A 141 -20.16 6.03 -7.23
C THR A 141 -19.17 7.20 -7.25
N ILE A 142 -17.94 6.93 -7.59
CA ILE A 142 -16.87 7.90 -7.86
C ILE A 142 -16.18 7.51 -9.15
N THR A 143 -15.49 8.45 -9.81
CA THR A 143 -14.68 8.13 -10.98
C THR A 143 -13.39 7.41 -10.57
N LEU A 144 -12.78 6.70 -11.52
CA LEU A 144 -11.47 6.08 -11.33
C LEU A 144 -10.41 7.10 -10.90
N ALA A 145 -10.42 8.31 -11.47
CA ALA A 145 -9.51 9.39 -11.07
C ALA A 145 -9.66 9.75 -9.58
N VAL A 146 -10.88 9.85 -9.07
CA VAL A 146 -11.15 10.13 -7.64
C VAL A 146 -10.71 8.95 -6.77
N MET A 147 -10.91 7.70 -7.21
CA MET A 147 -10.37 6.54 -6.52
C MET A 147 -8.85 6.60 -6.42
N CYS A 148 -8.17 6.86 -7.53
CA CYS A 148 -6.71 6.98 -7.55
C CYS A 148 -6.22 8.13 -6.64
N GLN A 149 -6.88 9.28 -6.66
CA GLN A 149 -6.57 10.40 -5.75
C GLN A 149 -6.65 9.98 -4.29
N GLN A 150 -7.69 9.23 -3.90
CA GLN A 150 -7.86 8.72 -2.54
C GLN A 150 -6.72 7.76 -2.16
N LEU A 151 -6.37 6.83 -3.04
CA LEU A 151 -5.28 5.87 -2.80
C LEU A 151 -3.91 6.56 -2.71
N ILE A 152 -3.64 7.54 -3.57
CA ILE A 152 -2.42 8.35 -3.54
C ILE A 152 -2.29 9.06 -2.20
N TRP A 153 -3.36 9.69 -1.73
CA TRP A 153 -3.39 10.37 -0.43
C TRP A 153 -3.14 9.40 0.73
N GLU A 154 -3.84 8.28 0.76
CA GLU A 154 -3.75 7.26 1.82
C GLU A 154 -2.35 6.64 1.90
N PHE A 155 -1.81 6.24 0.76
CA PHE A 155 -0.49 5.59 0.71
C PHE A 155 0.66 6.55 1.05
N ASN A 156 0.56 7.83 0.70
CA ASN A 156 1.53 8.82 1.15
C ASN A 156 1.53 8.99 2.67
N GLN A 157 0.36 8.97 3.31
CA GLN A 157 0.29 9.05 4.77
C GLN A 157 0.95 7.84 5.42
N HIS A 158 0.65 6.63 4.95
CA HIS A 158 1.25 5.41 5.49
C HIS A 158 2.75 5.32 5.20
N GLY A 159 3.21 5.74 4.03
CA GLY A 159 4.63 5.84 3.71
C GLY A 159 5.37 6.80 4.67
N GLY A 160 4.78 7.95 4.96
CA GLY A 160 5.32 8.90 5.94
C GLY A 160 5.37 8.32 7.37
N GLN A 161 4.34 7.58 7.78
CA GLN A 161 4.32 6.89 9.08
C GLN A 161 5.43 5.83 9.16
N ILE A 162 5.63 5.03 8.12
CA ILE A 162 6.69 4.01 8.06
C ILE A 162 8.06 4.67 8.20
N SER A 163 8.35 5.71 7.42
CA SER A 163 9.62 6.44 7.48
C SER A 163 9.87 7.08 8.86
N TYR A 164 8.81 7.66 9.44
CA TYR A 164 8.89 8.22 10.80
C TYR A 164 9.22 7.14 11.84
N MET A 165 8.53 6.00 11.81
CA MET A 165 8.76 4.88 12.73
C MET A 165 10.16 4.28 12.56
N ARG A 166 10.68 4.21 11.33
CA ARG A 166 12.08 3.84 11.09
C ARG A 166 13.04 4.83 11.75
N GLY A 167 12.79 6.13 11.57
CA GLY A 167 13.59 7.18 12.19
C GLY A 167 13.56 7.15 13.71
N GLU A 168 12.41 6.83 14.33
CA GLU A 168 12.32 6.62 15.79
C GLU A 168 13.21 5.48 16.29
N GLN A 169 13.40 4.44 15.48
CA GLN A 169 14.19 3.25 15.82
C GLN A 169 15.68 3.41 15.51
N ARG A 170 16.02 4.08 14.39
CA ARG A 170 17.38 4.12 13.82
C ARG A 170 18.02 5.50 13.79
N GLY A 171 17.24 6.52 14.12
CA GLY A 171 17.70 7.93 14.09
C GLY A 171 17.35 8.64 12.78
N LEU A 172 17.51 9.97 12.81
CA LEU A 172 17.11 10.87 11.73
C LEU A 172 17.82 10.61 10.40
N GLU A 173 19.07 10.13 10.45
CA GLU A 173 19.88 9.87 9.25
C GLU A 173 19.52 8.57 8.55
N ASP A 174 18.72 7.69 9.18
CA ASP A 174 18.28 6.40 8.64
C ASP A 174 16.75 6.28 8.64
N THR A 175 16.06 7.24 8.06
CA THR A 175 14.59 7.23 7.94
C THR A 175 14.07 6.45 6.72
N GLY A 176 14.96 6.09 5.79
CA GLY A 176 14.57 5.57 4.47
C GLY A 176 13.89 6.61 3.57
N TYR A 177 13.80 7.88 4.04
CA TYR A 177 13.31 8.97 3.21
C TYR A 177 14.33 9.34 2.13
N SER A 178 13.85 9.64 0.92
CA SER A 178 14.69 10.14 -0.18
C SER A 178 14.04 11.38 -0.81
N GLY A 179 14.80 12.14 -1.56
CA GLY A 179 14.31 13.27 -2.37
C GLY A 179 13.36 12.87 -3.51
N GLY A 180 13.08 11.56 -3.65
CA GLY A 180 12.12 11.03 -4.62
C GLY A 180 12.54 11.32 -6.06
N LEU A 181 11.60 11.81 -6.87
CA LEU A 181 11.84 12.11 -8.29
C LEU A 181 12.89 13.20 -8.51
N LEU A 182 13.08 14.13 -7.57
CA LEU A 182 14.08 15.20 -7.72
C LEU A 182 15.50 14.66 -7.69
N GLU A 183 15.78 13.63 -6.90
CA GLU A 183 17.08 12.96 -6.90
C GLU A 183 17.32 12.19 -8.21
N ALA A 184 16.31 11.50 -8.72
CA ALA A 184 16.40 10.76 -9.97
C ALA A 184 16.64 11.69 -11.18
N HIS A 185 16.09 12.91 -11.17
CA HIS A 185 16.33 13.90 -12.22
C HIS A 185 17.69 14.59 -12.09
N ALA A 186 18.19 14.81 -10.87
CA ALA A 186 19.49 15.43 -10.66
C ALA A 186 20.67 14.58 -11.15
N SER A 187 20.54 13.24 -11.12
CA SER A 187 21.58 12.31 -11.59
C SER A 187 21.70 12.19 -13.11
N ASN A 188 20.73 12.69 -13.89
CA ASN A 188 20.75 12.63 -15.36
C ASN A 188 21.40 13.86 -16.02
N ASP A 189 21.68 14.93 -15.25
CA ASP A 189 22.30 16.17 -15.74
C ASP A 189 23.81 16.26 -15.43
N SER A 190 24.41 15.19 -14.97
CA SER A 190 25.86 15.04 -14.73
C SER A 190 26.47 13.96 -15.64
#